data_15abbfc5af7cf7fd8f5323ae2ce5b926
#
_entry.id   15abbfc5af7cf7fd8f5323ae2ce5b926
#
_cell.length_a   1.000
_cell.length_b   1.000
_cell.length_c   1.000
_cell.angle_alpha   90.00
_cell.angle_beta   90.00
_cell.angle_gamma   90.00
#
_symmetry.space_group_name_H-M   'P 1'
#
loop_
_entity.id
_entity.type
_entity.pdbx_description
1 polymer ?
#
loop_
_entity_poly.entity_id
_entity_poly.type
_entity_poly.pdbx_seq_one_letter_code
_entity_poly.pdbx_strand_id
1 'polypeptide(L)'
;MNINVKKDCKYGVACVTSMGVRITPVDRMPVQTSHNYYMQATSAESNVVNISSSLGYEGLALTKFVKDSAISQFIKNELRSRNIAYEGAEVEQGGPWGYRHQFNIADSGYGMRGPRVLNDRAGEVGRTLSIDEFDTDRIFGKEGVAILHISGLIAALSPETSVFCLEAAKVAKKYGTLVSFDLNYRASFWKGREEELRNTFTEIASMADILIGNEEDFQLTLGVEGPEAGGKELSSKIEAFKGMITNAAKQFTNAKMFATTLRQVISANAHNWGAIVLADGQWYVEQPREIPVLDRIGGGDGFTGGLLYGVLKGWDGEKCMQFGWATGALAATVLNDYASPADEDQVWSIYAGNARVKR
;
A
#
# COMPACT_ATOMS: atom_id res chain seq x y z
N MET A 1 4.81 -21.07 -7.37
CA MET A 1 5.70 -19.91 -7.08
C MET A 1 6.68 -20.29 -5.97
N ASN A 2 7.97 -19.98 -6.12
CA ASN A 2 9.02 -20.31 -5.13
C ASN A 2 9.08 -19.32 -3.95
N ILE A 3 7.92 -18.81 -3.53
CA ILE A 3 7.78 -18.01 -2.32
C ILE A 3 7.22 -18.93 -1.23
N ASN A 4 8.00 -19.16 -0.19
CA ASN A 4 7.60 -20.03 0.90
C ASN A 4 6.95 -19.18 2.02
N VAL A 5 5.63 -19.22 2.10
CA VAL A 5 4.86 -18.51 3.13
C VAL A 5 4.91 -19.32 4.43
N LYS A 6 5.31 -18.66 5.52
CA LYS A 6 5.28 -19.23 6.88
C LYS A 6 3.86 -19.67 7.21
N LYS A 7 3.72 -20.93 7.68
CA LYS A 7 2.44 -21.51 8.08
C LYS A 7 2.15 -21.22 9.55
N ASP A 8 0.89 -21.45 9.95
CA ASP A 8 0.43 -21.35 11.33
C ASP A 8 0.65 -19.96 11.95
N CYS A 9 0.53 -18.91 11.13
CA CYS A 9 0.58 -17.53 11.56
C CYS A 9 -0.81 -17.04 11.96
N LYS A 10 -0.89 -16.31 13.07
CA LYS A 10 -2.10 -15.60 13.47
C LYS A 10 -2.45 -14.50 12.46
N TYR A 11 -1.44 -13.77 11.99
CA TYR A 11 -1.62 -12.64 11.08
C TYR A 11 -1.20 -13.01 9.66
N GLY A 12 -2.12 -12.83 8.70
CA GLY A 12 -1.80 -13.02 7.27
C GLY A 12 -0.88 -11.92 6.76
N VAL A 13 -1.29 -10.66 6.91
CA VAL A 13 -0.46 -9.50 6.57
C VAL A 13 -0.40 -8.56 7.77
N ALA A 14 0.79 -8.20 8.18
CA ALA A 14 1.04 -7.09 9.10
C ALA A 14 1.61 -5.90 8.33
N CYS A 15 1.35 -4.69 8.81
CA CYS A 15 2.00 -3.49 8.29
C CYS A 15 2.59 -2.62 9.41
N VAL A 16 3.66 -1.89 9.08
CA VAL A 16 4.15 -0.76 9.86
C VAL A 16 3.54 0.51 9.27
N THR A 17 2.93 1.35 10.10
CA THR A 17 2.13 2.45 9.55
C THR A 17 1.93 3.62 10.50
N SER A 18 1.74 4.81 9.93
CA SER A 18 1.19 5.98 10.62
C SER A 18 -0.27 6.17 10.21
N MET A 19 -1.18 5.76 11.07
CA MET A 19 -2.62 5.89 10.81
C MET A 19 -3.08 7.34 10.84
N GLY A 20 -3.94 7.69 9.90
CA GLY A 20 -4.56 9.00 9.81
C GLY A 20 -6.04 8.94 9.45
N VAL A 21 -6.59 10.08 9.12
CA VAL A 21 -7.98 10.24 8.70
C VAL A 21 -8.02 10.94 7.35
N ARG A 22 -8.71 10.33 6.40
CA ARG A 22 -9.11 11.02 5.18
C ARG A 22 -10.43 11.74 5.39
N ILE A 23 -10.49 12.98 4.91
CA ILE A 23 -11.68 13.82 4.86
C ILE A 23 -12.01 14.06 3.40
N THR A 24 -13.15 13.51 2.93
CA THR A 24 -13.56 13.54 1.53
C THR A 24 -14.88 14.27 1.39
N PRO A 25 -14.98 15.30 0.50
CA PRO A 25 -16.25 15.94 0.21
C PRO A 25 -17.28 14.95 -0.31
N VAL A 26 -18.53 15.08 0.13
CA VAL A 26 -19.65 14.33 -0.46
C VAL A 26 -19.88 14.77 -1.90
N ASP A 27 -20.53 13.92 -2.68
CA ASP A 27 -20.98 14.20 -4.06
C ASP A 27 -19.87 14.68 -5.00
N ARG A 28 -18.61 14.29 -4.71
CA ARG A 28 -17.43 14.65 -5.51
C ARG A 28 -17.21 16.17 -5.63
N MET A 29 -17.70 16.93 -4.67
CA MET A 29 -17.53 18.38 -4.62
C MET A 29 -16.05 18.74 -4.45
N PRO A 30 -15.61 19.90 -4.96
CA PRO A 30 -14.29 20.44 -4.62
C PRO A 30 -14.19 20.72 -3.11
N VAL A 31 -13.01 20.44 -2.53
CA VAL A 31 -12.75 20.65 -1.09
C VAL A 31 -13.12 22.07 -0.64
N GLN A 32 -12.74 23.09 -1.42
CA GLN A 32 -12.90 24.50 -1.03
C GLN A 32 -14.35 25.01 -1.04
N THR A 33 -15.30 24.23 -1.56
CA THR A 33 -16.71 24.64 -1.68
C THR A 33 -17.70 23.70 -1.01
N SER A 34 -17.21 22.54 -0.50
CA SER A 34 -18.07 21.59 0.19
C SER A 34 -18.33 22.00 1.64
N HIS A 35 -19.53 21.73 2.11
CA HIS A 35 -19.91 21.88 3.51
C HIS A 35 -20.11 20.53 4.21
N ASN A 36 -20.15 19.43 3.45
CA ASN A 36 -20.37 18.07 3.96
C ASN A 36 -19.19 17.15 3.57
N TYR A 37 -18.72 16.37 4.53
CA TYR A 37 -17.57 15.50 4.34
C TYR A 37 -17.79 14.12 4.96
N TYR A 38 -17.21 13.09 4.35
CA TYR A 38 -16.98 11.78 4.96
C TYR A 38 -15.64 11.77 5.67
N MET A 39 -15.58 11.05 6.78
CA MET A 39 -14.33 10.70 7.46
C MET A 39 -14.11 9.20 7.37
N GLN A 40 -12.86 8.79 7.15
CA GLN A 40 -12.45 7.40 7.14
C GLN A 40 -11.03 7.27 7.68
N ALA A 41 -10.76 6.22 8.46
CA ALA A 41 -9.40 5.94 8.90
C ALA A 41 -8.61 5.30 7.76
N THR A 42 -7.42 5.81 7.50
CA THR A 42 -6.62 5.39 6.35
C THR A 42 -5.12 5.47 6.62
N SER A 43 -4.40 4.63 5.92
CA SER A 43 -3.00 4.72 5.57
C SER A 43 -2.77 3.80 4.37
N ALA A 44 -1.78 4.08 3.53
CA ALA A 44 -1.48 3.22 2.39
C ALA A 44 -1.27 1.76 2.82
N GLU A 45 -0.54 1.56 3.91
CA GLU A 45 -0.21 0.23 4.43
C GLU A 45 -1.46 -0.52 4.95
N SER A 46 -2.33 0.16 5.71
CA SER A 46 -3.57 -0.46 6.20
C SER A 46 -4.56 -0.77 5.08
N ASN A 47 -4.53 0.00 3.99
CA ASN A 47 -5.35 -0.27 2.80
C ASN A 47 -4.91 -1.56 2.12
N VAL A 48 -3.60 -1.84 2.07
CA VAL A 48 -3.05 -3.10 1.56
C VAL A 48 -3.52 -4.28 2.43
N VAL A 49 -3.38 -4.18 3.76
CA VAL A 49 -3.81 -5.22 4.70
C VAL A 49 -5.30 -5.51 4.58
N ASN A 50 -6.12 -4.51 4.27
CA ASN A 50 -7.57 -4.60 4.20
C ASN A 50 -8.07 -5.67 3.22
N ILE A 51 -7.37 -5.93 2.12
CA ILE A 51 -7.81 -6.94 1.14
C ILE A 51 -7.79 -8.34 1.77
N SER A 52 -6.67 -8.74 2.37
CA SER A 52 -6.56 -10.06 2.99
C SER A 52 -7.44 -10.19 4.22
N SER A 53 -7.60 -9.12 5.01
CA SER A 53 -8.44 -9.14 6.21
C SER A 53 -9.95 -9.26 5.88
N SER A 54 -10.40 -8.64 4.79
CA SER A 54 -11.76 -8.80 4.28
C SER A 54 -12.04 -10.21 3.75
N LEU A 55 -11.00 -10.94 3.34
CA LEU A 55 -11.07 -12.28 2.76
C LEU A 55 -10.70 -13.39 3.76
N GLY A 56 -10.76 -13.10 5.06
CA GLY A 56 -10.75 -14.11 6.14
C GLY A 56 -9.41 -14.28 6.86
N TYR A 57 -8.35 -13.56 6.50
CA TYR A 57 -7.14 -13.49 7.30
C TYR A 57 -7.28 -12.42 8.39
N GLU A 58 -6.61 -12.59 9.54
CA GLU A 58 -6.47 -11.49 10.49
C GLU A 58 -5.31 -10.59 10.04
N GLY A 59 -5.55 -9.27 9.97
CA GLY A 59 -4.52 -8.27 9.70
C GLY A 59 -3.92 -7.70 10.99
N LEU A 60 -2.74 -7.08 10.90
CA LEU A 60 -2.12 -6.37 12.02
C LEU A 60 -1.53 -5.03 11.58
N ALA A 61 -1.84 -3.96 12.30
CA ALA A 61 -1.21 -2.65 12.14
C ALA A 61 -0.28 -2.35 13.33
N LEU A 62 1.01 -2.21 13.06
CA LEU A 62 2.00 -1.71 14.03
C LEU A 62 2.04 -0.19 13.88
N THR A 63 1.53 0.53 14.85
CA THR A 63 1.31 1.98 14.77
C THR A 63 1.49 2.67 16.12
N LYS A 64 1.12 3.94 16.21
CA LYS A 64 1.17 4.73 17.44
C LYS A 64 -0.08 5.59 17.56
N PHE A 65 -0.57 5.81 18.76
CA PHE A 65 -1.80 6.53 19.02
C PHE A 65 -1.59 7.72 19.94
N VAL A 66 -2.43 8.73 19.78
CA VAL A 66 -2.57 9.80 20.78
C VAL A 66 -3.57 9.34 21.84
N LYS A 67 -3.12 9.32 23.09
CA LYS A 67 -3.91 8.86 24.23
C LYS A 67 -5.17 9.71 24.40
N ASP A 68 -6.27 9.07 24.77
CA ASP A 68 -7.59 9.67 25.02
C ASP A 68 -8.14 10.55 23.87
N SER A 69 -7.56 10.44 22.67
CA SER A 69 -8.01 11.16 21.48
C SER A 69 -9.25 10.50 20.87
N ALA A 70 -10.28 11.30 20.58
CA ALA A 70 -11.45 10.83 19.85
C ALA A 70 -11.10 10.31 18.44
N ILE A 71 -10.09 10.92 17.79
CA ILE A 71 -9.58 10.46 16.49
C ILE A 71 -8.87 9.12 16.62
N SER A 72 -8.07 8.90 17.66
CA SER A 72 -7.48 7.57 17.94
C SER A 72 -8.56 6.50 18.12
N GLN A 73 -9.63 6.82 18.86
CA GLN A 73 -10.75 5.90 19.06
C GLN A 73 -11.48 5.60 17.74
N PHE A 74 -11.70 6.62 16.90
CA PHE A 74 -12.27 6.44 15.57
C PHE A 74 -11.42 5.49 14.72
N ILE A 75 -10.09 5.73 14.65
CA ILE A 75 -9.15 4.87 13.91
C ILE A 75 -9.19 3.43 14.43
N LYS A 76 -9.16 3.22 15.75
CA LYS A 76 -9.22 1.89 16.36
C LYS A 76 -10.52 1.16 16.03
N ASN A 77 -11.65 1.86 15.99
CA ASN A 77 -12.94 1.28 15.61
C ASN A 77 -12.96 0.87 14.14
N GLU A 78 -12.43 1.71 13.25
CA GLU A 78 -12.30 1.40 11.82
C GLU A 78 -11.41 0.18 11.58
N LEU A 79 -10.25 0.09 12.26
CA LEU A 79 -9.37 -1.09 12.14
C LEU A 79 -10.08 -2.37 12.60
N ARG A 80 -10.78 -2.33 13.75
CA ARG A 80 -11.56 -3.50 14.24
C ARG A 80 -12.64 -3.92 13.24
N SER A 81 -13.37 -2.96 12.65
CA SER A 81 -14.43 -3.26 11.67
C SER A 81 -13.89 -3.93 10.40
N ARG A 82 -12.60 -3.74 10.12
CA ARG A 82 -11.87 -4.29 8.98
C ARG A 82 -11.13 -5.60 9.31
N ASN A 83 -11.34 -6.20 10.48
CA ASN A 83 -10.60 -7.37 10.98
C ASN A 83 -9.07 -7.14 11.00
N ILE A 84 -8.65 -5.93 11.34
CA ILE A 84 -7.26 -5.55 11.49
C ILE A 84 -6.98 -5.28 12.97
N ALA A 85 -6.23 -6.16 13.61
CA ALA A 85 -5.67 -5.93 14.94
C ALA A 85 -4.67 -4.77 14.90
N TYR A 86 -4.44 -4.15 16.03
CA TYR A 86 -3.43 -3.10 16.12
C TYR A 86 -2.61 -3.23 17.40
N GLU A 87 -1.36 -2.90 17.28
CA GLU A 87 -0.38 -2.79 18.37
C GLU A 87 0.28 -1.42 18.30
N GLY A 88 0.58 -0.83 19.45
CA GLY A 88 1.33 0.42 19.49
C GLY A 88 1.20 1.18 20.80
N ALA A 89 2.21 2.00 21.07
CA ALA A 89 2.22 2.88 22.22
C ALA A 89 1.15 3.97 22.11
N GLU A 90 0.61 4.35 23.27
CA GLU A 90 -0.20 5.56 23.42
C GLU A 90 0.63 6.67 24.07
N VAL A 91 0.65 7.83 23.44
CA VAL A 91 1.39 8.99 23.93
C VAL A 91 0.45 10.15 24.26
N GLU A 92 0.80 10.92 25.29
CA GLU A 92 0.07 12.14 25.64
C GLU A 92 0.09 13.14 24.47
N GLN A 93 -1.01 13.82 24.25
CA GLN A 93 -1.08 14.84 23.18
C GLN A 93 -0.03 15.95 23.36
N GLY A 94 0.28 16.36 24.58
CA GLY A 94 1.25 17.42 24.87
C GLY A 94 0.70 18.84 24.64
N GLY A 95 -0.62 19.00 24.79
CA GLY A 95 -1.33 20.29 24.64
C GLY A 95 -1.76 20.58 23.19
N PRO A 96 -2.29 21.78 22.89
CA PRO A 96 -2.89 22.11 21.58
C PRO A 96 -1.92 22.03 20.39
N TRP A 97 -0.62 22.16 20.65
CA TRP A 97 0.46 22.16 19.65
C TRP A 97 1.23 20.83 19.60
N GLY A 98 0.77 19.85 20.36
CA GLY A 98 1.42 18.55 20.47
C GLY A 98 1.02 17.59 19.36
N TYR A 99 1.05 16.29 19.71
CA TYR A 99 0.79 15.23 18.76
C TYR A 99 -0.67 15.13 18.32
N ARG A 100 -0.87 14.72 17.06
CA ARG A 100 -2.15 14.37 16.48
C ARG A 100 -1.99 13.27 15.42
N HIS A 101 -3.08 12.67 14.98
CA HIS A 101 -3.10 11.89 13.75
C HIS A 101 -3.13 12.82 12.52
N GLN A 102 -2.55 12.38 11.42
CA GLN A 102 -2.55 13.11 10.16
C GLN A 102 -3.97 13.27 9.58
N PHE A 103 -4.17 14.32 8.79
CA PHE A 103 -5.35 14.48 7.95
C PHE A 103 -4.97 14.50 6.48
N ASN A 104 -5.69 13.68 5.70
CA ASN A 104 -5.71 13.71 4.24
C ASN A 104 -7.01 14.34 3.79
N ILE A 105 -6.97 15.54 3.23
CA ILE A 105 -8.16 16.19 2.68
C ILE A 105 -8.11 16.00 1.17
N ALA A 106 -9.04 15.21 0.63
CA ALA A 106 -8.97 14.81 -0.77
C ALA A 106 -10.34 14.76 -1.43
N ASP A 107 -10.48 15.38 -2.60
CA ASP A 107 -11.61 15.14 -3.50
C ASP A 107 -11.25 14.16 -4.62
N SER A 108 -12.25 13.45 -5.14
CA SER A 108 -12.07 12.46 -6.20
C SER A 108 -12.04 13.04 -7.62
N GLY A 109 -12.25 14.34 -7.78
CA GLY A 109 -12.40 14.95 -9.09
C GLY A 109 -13.68 14.53 -9.81
N TYR A 110 -13.92 15.06 -11.01
CA TYR A 110 -15.00 14.65 -11.90
C TYR A 110 -14.72 15.10 -13.34
N GLY A 111 -14.86 14.22 -14.33
CA GLY A 111 -14.63 14.53 -15.74
C GLY A 111 -13.24 15.09 -16.00
N MET A 112 -13.18 16.35 -16.44
CA MET A 112 -11.92 17.07 -16.70
C MET A 112 -11.31 17.71 -15.46
N ARG A 113 -12.03 17.75 -14.33
CA ARG A 113 -11.53 18.26 -13.07
C ARG A 113 -10.79 17.14 -12.33
N GLY A 114 -9.45 17.20 -12.36
CA GLY A 114 -8.62 16.24 -11.63
C GLY A 114 -8.82 16.30 -10.10
N PRO A 115 -8.58 15.20 -9.39
CA PRO A 115 -8.64 15.17 -7.93
C PRO A 115 -7.56 16.06 -7.31
N ARG A 116 -7.85 16.59 -6.12
CA ARG A 116 -6.87 17.31 -5.31
C ARG A 116 -6.69 16.64 -3.97
N VAL A 117 -5.44 16.56 -3.52
CA VAL A 117 -5.06 15.96 -2.23
C VAL A 117 -4.21 16.96 -1.46
N LEU A 118 -4.60 17.24 -0.23
CA LEU A 118 -3.83 18.00 0.75
C LEU A 118 -3.52 17.08 1.93
N ASN A 119 -2.22 16.84 2.16
CA ASN A 119 -1.76 16.09 3.31
C ASN A 119 -1.37 17.08 4.42
N ASP A 120 -2.08 17.06 5.53
CA ASP A 120 -1.73 17.79 6.72
C ASP A 120 -1.15 16.84 7.77
N ARG A 121 0.19 16.86 7.87
CA ARG A 121 0.98 15.99 8.74
C ARG A 121 1.65 16.73 9.90
N ALA A 122 1.24 17.95 10.20
CA ALA A 122 1.77 18.70 11.34
C ALA A 122 1.48 17.96 12.66
N GLY A 123 2.49 17.77 13.50
CA GLY A 123 2.34 17.05 14.78
C GLY A 123 1.98 15.57 14.66
N GLU A 124 2.18 14.95 13.51
CA GLU A 124 1.84 13.55 13.28
C GLU A 124 2.58 12.61 14.23
N VAL A 125 1.82 11.87 15.05
CA VAL A 125 2.34 10.99 16.09
C VAL A 125 3.16 9.82 15.53
N GLY A 126 2.78 9.29 14.38
CA GLY A 126 3.47 8.17 13.73
C GLY A 126 4.91 8.47 13.31
N ARG A 127 5.32 9.73 13.25
CA ARG A 127 6.71 10.13 13.00
C ARG A 127 7.68 9.68 14.09
N THR A 128 7.19 9.32 15.26
CA THR A 128 7.99 8.94 16.43
C THR A 128 7.95 7.43 16.71
N LEU A 129 7.55 6.62 15.74
CA LEU A 129 7.54 5.16 15.85
C LEU A 129 8.96 4.61 16.09
N SER A 130 9.08 3.68 17.04
CA SER A 130 10.29 2.93 17.33
C SER A 130 9.98 1.44 17.47
N ILE A 131 10.91 0.58 17.07
CA ILE A 131 10.78 -0.86 17.18
C ILE A 131 10.71 -1.34 18.62
N ASP A 132 11.34 -0.61 19.54
CA ASP A 132 11.38 -0.94 20.97
C ASP A 132 10.02 -0.82 21.66
N GLU A 133 9.01 -0.23 20.98
CA GLU A 133 7.65 -0.11 21.49
C GLU A 133 6.81 -1.39 21.28
N PHE A 134 7.40 -2.42 20.61
CA PHE A 134 6.68 -3.64 20.22
C PHE A 134 7.36 -4.89 20.79
N ASP A 135 6.58 -5.80 21.34
CA ASP A 135 7.05 -7.14 21.69
C ASP A 135 7.20 -8.00 20.42
N THR A 136 8.32 -7.81 19.74
CA THR A 136 8.61 -8.45 18.45
C THR A 136 8.71 -9.97 18.57
N ASP A 137 9.20 -10.51 19.69
CA ASP A 137 9.31 -11.96 19.94
C ASP A 137 7.90 -12.59 20.07
N ARG A 138 6.97 -11.90 20.70
CA ARG A 138 5.57 -12.32 20.76
C ARG A 138 4.91 -12.22 19.38
N ILE A 139 4.98 -11.06 18.72
CA ILE A 139 4.26 -10.78 17.47
C ILE A 139 4.77 -11.70 16.34
N PHE A 140 6.05 -11.68 16.06
CA PHE A 140 6.64 -12.40 14.91
C PHE A 140 7.01 -13.85 15.25
N GLY A 141 7.40 -14.11 16.51
CA GLY A 141 7.87 -15.42 16.97
C GLY A 141 6.73 -16.33 17.39
N LYS A 142 5.92 -15.93 18.38
CA LYS A 142 4.90 -16.77 19.01
C LYS A 142 3.56 -16.75 18.25
N GLU A 143 3.04 -15.53 17.97
CA GLU A 143 1.76 -15.37 17.24
C GLU A 143 1.94 -15.62 15.76
N GLY A 144 3.06 -15.18 15.19
CA GLY A 144 3.41 -15.37 13.80
C GLY A 144 2.76 -14.37 12.86
N VAL A 145 3.57 -13.85 11.93
CA VAL A 145 3.18 -12.98 10.83
C VAL A 145 3.65 -13.66 9.54
N ALA A 146 2.76 -13.84 8.57
CA ALA A 146 3.14 -14.47 7.31
C ALA A 146 3.85 -13.48 6.37
N ILE A 147 3.34 -12.25 6.24
CA ILE A 147 3.90 -11.17 5.42
C ILE A 147 3.93 -9.88 6.23
N LEU A 148 5.08 -9.21 6.29
CA LEU A 148 5.21 -7.84 6.74
C LEU A 148 5.22 -6.92 5.51
N HIS A 149 4.24 -6.02 5.42
CA HIS A 149 4.19 -4.99 4.39
C HIS A 149 4.73 -3.66 4.89
N ILE A 150 5.68 -3.11 4.16
CA ILE A 150 6.30 -1.80 4.40
C ILE A 150 6.07 -0.95 3.15
N SER A 151 5.69 0.32 3.31
CA SER A 151 5.71 1.26 2.20
C SER A 151 6.81 2.29 2.33
N GLY A 152 7.27 2.82 1.21
CA GLY A 152 8.21 3.92 1.18
C GLY A 152 7.64 5.20 1.79
N LEU A 153 6.31 5.32 1.86
CA LEU A 153 5.67 6.46 2.51
C LEU A 153 6.00 6.54 4.00
N ILE A 154 5.84 5.41 4.73
CA ILE A 154 6.20 5.36 6.15
C ILE A 154 7.71 5.37 6.34
N ALA A 155 8.47 4.69 5.49
CA ALA A 155 9.93 4.66 5.57
C ALA A 155 10.58 6.04 5.38
N ALA A 156 9.97 6.92 4.57
CA ALA A 156 10.45 8.28 4.33
C ALA A 156 9.86 9.35 5.26
N LEU A 157 8.92 9.00 6.14
CA LEU A 157 8.14 9.97 6.93
C LEU A 157 9.00 10.78 7.90
N SER A 158 9.95 10.15 8.57
CA SER A 158 10.94 10.77 9.48
C SER A 158 12.21 9.91 9.57
N PRO A 159 13.32 10.44 10.13
CA PRO A 159 14.49 9.61 10.43
C PRO A 159 14.17 8.42 11.35
N GLU A 160 13.31 8.62 12.35
CA GLU A 160 12.90 7.59 13.28
C GLU A 160 12.14 6.46 12.57
N THR A 161 11.22 6.80 11.66
CA THR A 161 10.47 5.79 10.90
C THR A 161 11.32 5.09 9.85
N SER A 162 12.36 5.74 9.32
CA SER A 162 13.37 5.10 8.48
C SER A 162 14.06 3.95 9.23
N VAL A 163 14.53 4.22 10.44
CA VAL A 163 15.14 3.21 11.33
C VAL A 163 14.12 2.15 11.71
N PHE A 164 12.91 2.54 12.09
CA PHE A 164 11.84 1.61 12.45
C PHE A 164 11.52 0.61 11.34
N CYS A 165 11.35 1.07 10.10
CA CYS A 165 11.07 0.20 8.96
C CYS A 165 12.22 -0.78 8.69
N LEU A 166 13.46 -0.31 8.79
CA LEU A 166 14.64 -1.14 8.59
C LEU A 166 14.75 -2.24 9.68
N GLU A 167 14.57 -1.88 10.95
CA GLU A 167 14.60 -2.85 12.04
C GLU A 167 13.40 -3.83 11.98
N ALA A 168 12.21 -3.36 11.60
CA ALA A 168 11.05 -4.22 11.39
C ALA A 168 11.31 -5.25 10.27
N ALA A 169 11.95 -4.85 9.17
CA ALA A 169 12.35 -5.78 8.11
C ALA A 169 13.36 -6.82 8.61
N LYS A 170 14.36 -6.44 9.39
CA LYS A 170 15.34 -7.36 10.01
C LYS A 170 14.65 -8.35 10.95
N VAL A 171 13.73 -7.88 11.79
CA VAL A 171 12.93 -8.73 12.68
C VAL A 171 12.08 -9.72 11.88
N ALA A 172 11.39 -9.26 10.84
CA ALA A 172 10.60 -10.11 9.97
C ALA A 172 11.45 -11.26 9.39
N LYS A 173 12.61 -10.92 8.83
CA LYS A 173 13.55 -11.94 8.27
C LYS A 173 14.05 -12.90 9.35
N LYS A 174 14.37 -12.44 10.56
CA LYS A 174 14.78 -13.29 11.71
C LYS A 174 13.75 -14.39 11.99
N TYR A 175 12.45 -14.08 11.88
CA TYR A 175 11.36 -15.02 12.17
C TYR A 175 10.77 -15.73 10.94
N GLY A 176 11.38 -15.58 9.76
CA GLY A 176 10.91 -16.22 8.53
C GLY A 176 9.62 -15.62 7.96
N THR A 177 9.28 -14.41 8.37
CA THR A 177 8.21 -13.61 7.79
C THR A 177 8.66 -13.03 6.45
N LEU A 178 7.83 -13.12 5.42
CA LEU A 178 8.11 -12.47 4.13
C LEU A 178 8.04 -10.95 4.28
N VAL A 179 8.90 -10.25 3.57
CA VAL A 179 8.90 -8.79 3.50
C VAL A 179 8.39 -8.35 2.14
N SER A 180 7.29 -7.60 2.12
CA SER A 180 6.78 -6.87 0.97
C SER A 180 7.12 -5.40 1.12
N PHE A 181 7.78 -4.82 0.11
CA PHE A 181 8.14 -3.42 0.10
C PHE A 181 7.56 -2.71 -1.13
N ASP A 182 6.61 -1.82 -0.91
CA ASP A 182 6.09 -0.89 -1.92
C ASP A 182 6.92 0.41 -1.84
N LEU A 183 7.63 0.74 -2.91
CA LEU A 183 8.55 1.87 -2.95
C LEU A 183 7.88 3.22 -2.75
N ASN A 184 6.66 3.39 -3.21
CA ASN A 184 5.72 4.47 -2.92
C ASN A 184 6.37 5.85 -2.74
N TYR A 185 7.13 6.29 -3.74
CA TYR A 185 7.88 7.55 -3.73
C TYR A 185 6.98 8.77 -3.53
N ARG A 186 7.43 9.71 -2.71
CA ARG A 186 6.79 11.02 -2.52
C ARG A 186 7.84 12.11 -2.42
N ALA A 187 7.98 12.92 -3.47
CA ALA A 187 9.01 13.96 -3.59
C ALA A 187 9.07 14.90 -2.36
N SER A 188 7.92 15.20 -1.73
CA SER A 188 7.87 16.08 -0.55
C SER A 188 8.60 15.54 0.68
N PHE A 189 8.74 14.21 0.83
CA PHE A 189 9.47 13.59 1.94
C PHE A 189 10.95 13.41 1.64
N TRP A 190 11.32 13.35 0.36
CA TRP A 190 12.68 13.11 -0.10
C TRP A 190 13.55 14.35 -0.11
N LYS A 191 12.93 15.53 -0.24
CA LYS A 191 13.66 16.80 -0.36
C LYS A 191 14.63 17.03 0.81
N GLY A 192 15.93 17.05 0.49
CA GLY A 192 17.02 17.24 1.45
C GLY A 192 17.40 15.99 2.26
N ARG A 193 16.84 14.82 1.90
CA ARG A 193 17.14 13.51 2.51
C ARG A 193 17.43 12.44 1.45
N GLU A 194 17.74 12.84 0.23
CA GLU A 194 17.81 11.95 -0.94
C GLU A 194 18.84 10.82 -0.73
N GLU A 195 20.03 11.14 -0.20
CA GLU A 195 21.08 10.15 0.06
C GLU A 195 20.72 9.22 1.21
N GLU A 196 20.25 9.78 2.33
CA GLU A 196 19.79 9.02 3.50
C GLU A 196 18.71 8.01 3.11
N LEU A 197 17.65 8.49 2.42
CA LEU A 197 16.53 7.65 2.04
C LEU A 197 16.90 6.62 0.98
N ARG A 198 17.77 6.96 0.02
CA ARG A 198 18.27 5.98 -0.96
C ARG A 198 18.99 4.82 -0.27
N ASN A 199 19.80 5.10 0.72
CA ASN A 199 20.49 4.07 1.50
C ASN A 199 19.49 3.20 2.26
N THR A 200 18.54 3.81 2.99
CA THR A 200 17.50 3.10 3.74
C THR A 200 16.65 2.22 2.83
N PHE A 201 16.17 2.78 1.70
CA PHE A 201 15.34 2.03 0.74
C PHE A 201 16.11 0.87 0.11
N THR A 202 17.38 1.07 -0.23
CA THR A 202 18.24 0.01 -0.77
C THR A 202 18.44 -1.11 0.24
N GLU A 203 18.65 -0.80 1.53
CA GLU A 203 18.79 -1.82 2.58
C GLU A 203 17.48 -2.61 2.77
N ILE A 204 16.31 -1.94 2.83
CA ILE A 204 15.02 -2.61 2.95
C ILE A 204 14.75 -3.47 1.69
N ALA A 205 14.97 -2.92 0.49
CA ALA A 205 14.78 -3.64 -0.77
C ALA A 205 15.68 -4.88 -0.87
N SER A 206 16.89 -4.84 -0.33
CA SER A 206 17.81 -5.99 -0.29
C SER A 206 17.31 -7.13 0.60
N MET A 207 16.44 -6.87 1.56
CA MET A 207 15.80 -7.87 2.41
C MET A 207 14.40 -8.29 1.91
N ALA A 208 13.80 -7.51 1.01
CA ALA A 208 12.44 -7.74 0.54
C ALA A 208 12.36 -9.04 -0.31
N ASP A 209 11.26 -9.77 -0.12
CA ASP A 209 10.89 -10.93 -0.94
C ASP A 209 10.00 -10.51 -2.11
N ILE A 210 9.28 -9.39 -1.95
CA ILE A 210 8.35 -8.82 -2.93
C ILE A 210 8.64 -7.32 -3.02
N LEU A 211 8.98 -6.82 -4.22
CA LEU A 211 9.20 -5.41 -4.51
C LEU A 211 8.10 -4.89 -5.43
N ILE A 212 7.48 -3.78 -5.04
CA ILE A 212 6.36 -3.17 -5.75
C ILE A 212 6.66 -1.69 -5.96
N GLY A 213 6.29 -1.17 -7.13
CA GLY A 213 6.44 0.24 -7.45
C GLY A 213 6.13 0.51 -8.92
N ASN A 214 5.88 1.76 -9.24
CA ASN A 214 5.79 2.20 -10.64
C ASN A 214 7.19 2.59 -11.17
N GLU A 215 7.26 3.07 -12.43
CA GLU A 215 8.52 3.45 -13.06
C GLU A 215 9.27 4.55 -12.30
N GLU A 216 8.55 5.54 -11.78
CA GLU A 216 9.12 6.65 -11.02
C GLU A 216 9.67 6.16 -9.67
N ASP A 217 8.93 5.26 -9.02
CA ASP A 217 9.33 4.68 -7.72
C ASP A 217 10.68 3.97 -7.84
N PHE A 218 10.85 3.04 -8.78
CA PHE A 218 12.12 2.31 -8.97
C PHE A 218 13.29 3.23 -9.34
N GLN A 219 13.06 4.21 -10.20
CA GLN A 219 14.12 5.11 -10.66
C GLN A 219 14.55 6.06 -9.55
N LEU A 220 13.62 6.73 -8.88
CA LEU A 220 13.93 7.78 -7.94
C LEU A 220 14.37 7.25 -6.56
N THR A 221 13.81 6.12 -6.12
CA THR A 221 14.17 5.56 -4.81
C THR A 221 15.41 4.68 -4.85
N LEU A 222 15.52 3.80 -5.85
CA LEU A 222 16.59 2.79 -5.94
C LEU A 222 17.63 3.10 -7.02
N GLY A 223 17.43 4.15 -7.82
CA GLY A 223 18.35 4.51 -8.90
C GLY A 223 18.37 3.49 -10.06
N VAL A 224 17.34 2.69 -10.22
CA VAL A 224 17.23 1.72 -11.31
C VAL A 224 16.88 2.45 -12.60
N GLU A 225 17.63 2.25 -13.67
CA GLU A 225 17.32 2.83 -14.98
C GLU A 225 16.02 2.24 -15.55
N GLY A 226 15.16 3.10 -16.08
CA GLY A 226 13.86 2.74 -16.62
C GLY A 226 13.28 3.78 -17.60
N PRO A 227 12.04 3.57 -18.08
CA PRO A 227 11.40 4.49 -19.02
C PRO A 227 11.05 5.82 -18.37
N GLU A 228 10.91 6.87 -19.17
CA GLU A 228 10.39 8.15 -18.68
C GLU A 228 8.98 7.99 -18.08
N ALA A 229 8.77 8.57 -16.89
CA ALA A 229 7.49 8.54 -16.20
C ALA A 229 6.40 9.28 -16.99
N GLY A 230 5.16 8.77 -16.97
CA GLY A 230 3.98 9.47 -17.49
C GLY A 230 3.82 9.55 -19.01
N GLY A 231 4.52 8.74 -19.78
CA GLY A 231 4.41 8.73 -21.26
C GLY A 231 3.03 8.29 -21.79
N LYS A 232 2.71 8.73 -23.03
CA LYS A 232 1.36 8.68 -23.61
C LYS A 232 0.86 7.29 -24.04
N GLU A 233 1.74 6.32 -24.29
CA GLU A 233 1.36 4.99 -24.79
C GLU A 233 1.90 3.87 -23.90
N LEU A 234 1.07 3.35 -23.02
CA LEU A 234 1.45 2.30 -22.07
C LEU A 234 1.87 0.99 -22.74
N SER A 235 1.19 0.58 -23.80
CA SER A 235 1.50 -0.66 -24.52
C SER A 235 2.89 -0.65 -25.17
N SER A 236 3.31 0.50 -25.71
CA SER A 236 4.65 0.65 -26.30
C SER A 236 5.78 0.66 -25.26
N LYS A 237 5.45 0.86 -23.98
CA LYS A 237 6.41 0.94 -22.88
C LYS A 237 6.59 -0.37 -22.12
N ILE A 238 5.79 -1.41 -22.38
CA ILE A 238 5.87 -2.70 -21.68
C ILE A 238 7.29 -3.26 -21.68
N GLU A 239 7.99 -3.22 -22.80
CA GLU A 239 9.36 -3.75 -22.89
C GLU A 239 10.36 -2.88 -22.10
N ALA A 240 10.17 -1.56 -22.05
CA ALA A 240 10.99 -0.70 -21.21
C ALA A 240 10.74 -0.95 -19.70
N PHE A 241 9.49 -1.20 -19.30
CA PHE A 241 9.16 -1.64 -17.94
C PHE A 241 9.81 -2.98 -17.60
N LYS A 242 9.77 -3.95 -18.51
CA LYS A 242 10.45 -5.24 -18.31
C LYS A 242 11.97 -5.06 -18.17
N GLY A 243 12.57 -4.18 -18.99
CA GLY A 243 13.98 -3.83 -18.88
C GLY A 243 14.34 -3.26 -17.49
N MET A 244 13.56 -2.31 -16.99
CA MET A 244 13.71 -1.73 -15.65
C MET A 244 13.62 -2.79 -14.56
N ILE A 245 12.58 -3.61 -14.58
CA ILE A 245 12.38 -4.69 -13.58
C ILE A 245 13.51 -5.73 -13.67
N THR A 246 14.01 -6.05 -14.89
CA THR A 246 15.16 -6.93 -15.08
C THR A 246 16.41 -6.36 -14.40
N ASN A 247 16.64 -5.06 -14.51
CA ASN A 247 17.77 -4.40 -13.84
C ASN A 247 17.57 -4.42 -12.29
N ALA A 248 16.38 -4.15 -11.81
CA ALA A 248 16.07 -4.26 -10.39
C ALA A 248 16.29 -5.70 -9.87
N ALA A 249 15.87 -6.73 -10.61
CA ALA A 249 16.03 -8.12 -10.24
C ALA A 249 17.50 -8.58 -10.18
N LYS A 250 18.37 -8.01 -11.00
CA LYS A 250 19.84 -8.24 -10.92
C LYS A 250 20.44 -7.64 -9.64
N GLN A 251 19.93 -6.50 -9.20
CA GLN A 251 20.42 -5.78 -8.02
C GLN A 251 19.86 -6.38 -6.73
N PHE A 252 18.56 -6.71 -6.71
CA PHE A 252 17.84 -7.19 -5.52
C PHE A 252 17.53 -8.68 -5.65
N THR A 253 18.54 -9.51 -5.62
CA THR A 253 18.46 -10.98 -5.86
C THR A 253 17.67 -11.75 -4.82
N ASN A 254 17.44 -11.16 -3.64
CA ASN A 254 16.60 -11.77 -2.60
C ASN A 254 15.11 -11.74 -2.96
N ALA A 255 14.68 -10.74 -3.72
CA ALA A 255 13.29 -10.62 -4.14
C ALA A 255 12.92 -11.70 -5.16
N LYS A 256 11.77 -12.33 -4.93
CA LYS A 256 11.20 -13.41 -5.76
C LYS A 256 10.07 -12.92 -6.64
N MET A 257 9.53 -11.74 -6.33
CA MET A 257 8.46 -11.11 -7.09
C MET A 257 8.73 -9.61 -7.21
N PHE A 258 8.55 -9.10 -8.43
CA PHE A 258 8.58 -7.67 -8.76
C PHE A 258 7.26 -7.33 -9.44
N ALA A 259 6.59 -6.29 -9.00
CA ALA A 259 5.31 -5.90 -9.53
C ALA A 259 5.24 -4.39 -9.84
N THR A 260 4.64 -4.07 -10.97
CA THR A 260 4.41 -2.69 -11.44
C THR A 260 2.98 -2.58 -11.96
N THR A 261 2.25 -1.56 -11.51
CA THR A 261 0.97 -1.21 -12.11
C THR A 261 1.18 -0.31 -13.33
N LEU A 262 0.41 -0.53 -14.38
CA LEU A 262 0.38 0.30 -15.57
C LEU A 262 -0.88 1.17 -15.52
N ARG A 263 -0.70 2.49 -15.55
CA ARG A 263 -1.84 3.41 -15.49
C ARG A 263 -1.69 4.56 -16.47
N GLN A 264 -2.76 4.79 -17.24
CA GLN A 264 -2.93 6.00 -18.04
C GLN A 264 -4.25 6.66 -17.67
N VAL A 265 -4.19 7.95 -17.34
CA VAL A 265 -5.39 8.72 -16.98
C VAL A 265 -6.05 9.24 -18.26
N ILE A 266 -7.29 8.81 -18.52
CA ILE A 266 -8.14 9.32 -19.61
C ILE A 266 -8.92 10.55 -19.10
N SER A 267 -9.54 10.40 -17.94
CA SER A 267 -10.24 11.46 -17.21
C SER A 267 -10.26 11.14 -15.72
N ALA A 268 -10.84 11.99 -14.88
CA ALA A 268 -11.05 11.66 -13.47
C ALA A 268 -11.95 10.43 -13.26
N ASN A 269 -12.70 10.02 -14.29
CA ASN A 269 -13.69 8.94 -14.23
C ASN A 269 -13.33 7.70 -15.06
N ALA A 270 -12.22 7.72 -15.80
CA ALA A 270 -11.79 6.60 -16.63
C ALA A 270 -10.27 6.52 -16.68
N HIS A 271 -9.73 5.34 -16.44
CA HIS A 271 -8.30 5.04 -16.58
C HIS A 271 -8.10 3.77 -17.40
N ASN A 272 -7.02 3.72 -18.18
CA ASN A 272 -6.46 2.45 -18.61
C ASN A 272 -5.61 1.88 -17.47
N TRP A 273 -5.92 0.65 -17.06
CA TRP A 273 -5.33 -0.02 -15.92
C TRP A 273 -4.81 -1.39 -16.30
N GLY A 274 -3.53 -1.64 -16.07
CA GLY A 274 -2.83 -2.88 -16.34
C GLY A 274 -1.78 -3.17 -15.29
N ALA A 275 -1.04 -4.27 -15.45
CA ALA A 275 0.03 -4.64 -14.53
C ALA A 275 1.11 -5.48 -15.22
N ILE A 276 2.32 -5.45 -14.68
CA ILE A 276 3.43 -6.34 -15.04
C ILE A 276 3.95 -6.96 -13.75
N VAL A 277 4.13 -8.27 -13.75
CA VAL A 277 4.74 -9.03 -12.65
C VAL A 277 5.86 -9.91 -13.22
N LEU A 278 7.02 -9.88 -12.59
CA LEU A 278 8.06 -10.88 -12.73
C LEU A 278 8.05 -11.75 -11.48
N ALA A 279 7.80 -13.04 -11.63
CA ALA A 279 7.86 -14.01 -10.55
C ALA A 279 8.46 -15.34 -11.06
N ASP A 280 9.34 -15.98 -10.27
CA ASP A 280 10.03 -17.23 -10.65
C ASP A 280 10.74 -17.15 -12.02
N GLY A 281 11.24 -15.98 -12.41
CA GLY A 281 11.87 -15.76 -13.71
C GLY A 281 10.89 -15.71 -14.89
N GLN A 282 9.58 -15.73 -14.64
CA GLN A 282 8.54 -15.63 -15.66
C GLN A 282 7.84 -14.26 -15.62
N TRP A 283 7.53 -13.77 -16.82
CA TRP A 283 6.81 -12.50 -17.00
C TRP A 283 5.32 -12.76 -17.16
N TYR A 284 4.54 -12.01 -16.41
CA TYR A 284 3.10 -11.93 -16.52
C TYR A 284 2.71 -10.50 -16.81
N VAL A 285 1.86 -10.28 -17.80
CA VAL A 285 1.45 -8.96 -18.26
C VAL A 285 -0.06 -8.92 -18.40
N GLU A 286 -0.71 -8.10 -17.60
CA GLU A 286 -2.10 -7.72 -17.82
C GLU A 286 -2.12 -6.45 -18.68
N GLN A 287 -2.61 -6.59 -19.91
CA GLN A 287 -2.71 -5.47 -20.83
C GLN A 287 -3.65 -4.39 -20.28
N PRO A 288 -3.31 -3.11 -20.46
CA PRO A 288 -4.17 -2.03 -19.97
C PRO A 288 -5.59 -2.13 -20.52
N ARG A 289 -6.58 -2.21 -19.64
CA ARG A 289 -8.01 -2.16 -19.95
C ARG A 289 -8.61 -0.90 -19.35
N GLU A 290 -9.58 -0.29 -20.05
CA GLU A 290 -10.31 0.84 -19.49
C GLU A 290 -11.20 0.38 -18.33
N ILE A 291 -11.06 1.08 -17.20
CA ILE A 291 -11.88 0.90 -16.00
C ILE A 291 -12.59 2.20 -15.63
N PRO A 292 -13.84 2.13 -15.15
CA PRO A 292 -14.50 3.28 -14.56
C PRO A 292 -13.87 3.64 -13.23
N VAL A 293 -13.76 4.94 -12.95
CA VAL A 293 -13.15 5.46 -11.72
C VAL A 293 -14.13 6.37 -10.99
N LEU A 294 -14.48 5.99 -9.77
CA LEU A 294 -15.21 6.85 -8.84
C LEU A 294 -14.22 7.67 -8.00
N ASP A 295 -13.20 7.01 -7.47
CA ASP A 295 -12.02 7.62 -6.85
C ASP A 295 -10.76 6.85 -7.25
N ARG A 296 -9.68 7.57 -7.54
CA ARG A 296 -8.41 6.95 -7.97
C ARG A 296 -7.50 6.55 -6.80
N ILE A 297 -7.76 7.09 -5.59
CA ILE A 297 -6.93 6.86 -4.41
C ILE A 297 -7.15 5.41 -3.94
N GLY A 298 -6.10 4.75 -3.51
CA GLY A 298 -6.16 3.37 -3.03
C GLY A 298 -6.10 2.29 -4.12
N GLY A 299 -6.11 2.63 -5.42
CA GLY A 299 -6.01 1.63 -6.48
C GLY A 299 -4.71 0.83 -6.44
N GLY A 300 -3.56 1.50 -6.18
CA GLY A 300 -2.27 0.84 -5.98
C GLY A 300 -2.26 -0.06 -4.75
N ASP A 301 -2.80 0.44 -3.64
CA ASP A 301 -2.90 -0.31 -2.38
C ASP A 301 -3.79 -1.56 -2.57
N GLY A 302 -4.91 -1.41 -3.30
CA GLY A 302 -5.79 -2.51 -3.68
C GLY A 302 -5.07 -3.56 -4.52
N PHE A 303 -4.29 -3.14 -5.52
CA PHE A 303 -3.46 -4.05 -6.32
C PHE A 303 -2.47 -4.82 -5.45
N THR A 304 -1.71 -4.09 -4.63
CA THR A 304 -0.72 -4.68 -3.71
C THR A 304 -1.39 -5.67 -2.74
N GLY A 305 -2.52 -5.29 -2.13
CA GLY A 305 -3.26 -6.15 -1.22
C GLY A 305 -3.74 -7.43 -1.87
N GLY A 306 -4.26 -7.37 -3.09
CA GLY A 306 -4.68 -8.55 -3.86
C GLY A 306 -3.53 -9.44 -4.29
N LEU A 307 -2.39 -8.83 -4.68
CA LEU A 307 -1.15 -9.56 -4.97
C LEU A 307 -0.69 -10.36 -3.75
N LEU A 308 -0.61 -9.72 -2.57
CA LEU A 308 -0.21 -10.36 -1.31
C LEU A 308 -1.20 -11.42 -0.86
N TYR A 309 -2.50 -11.22 -1.07
CA TYR A 309 -3.50 -12.25 -0.83
C TYR A 309 -3.23 -13.52 -1.68
N GLY A 310 -2.94 -13.35 -2.97
CA GLY A 310 -2.57 -14.46 -3.83
C GLY A 310 -1.30 -15.20 -3.35
N VAL A 311 -0.33 -14.47 -2.83
CA VAL A 311 0.88 -15.04 -2.20
C VAL A 311 0.51 -15.88 -0.96
N LEU A 312 -0.36 -15.37 -0.07
CA LEU A 312 -0.85 -16.13 1.09
C LEU A 312 -1.57 -17.42 0.69
N LYS A 313 -2.30 -17.39 -0.43
CA LYS A 313 -3.00 -18.57 -0.99
C LYS A 313 -2.05 -19.54 -1.69
N GLY A 314 -0.78 -19.19 -1.89
CA GLY A 314 0.19 -20.01 -2.61
C GLY A 314 -0.06 -20.11 -4.12
N TRP A 315 -0.73 -19.11 -4.71
CA TRP A 315 -1.00 -19.07 -6.15
C TRP A 315 0.28 -18.79 -6.96
N ASP A 316 0.22 -19.06 -8.26
CA ASP A 316 1.27 -18.66 -9.21
C ASP A 316 1.27 -17.13 -9.44
N GLY A 317 2.30 -16.63 -10.12
CA GLY A 317 2.47 -15.20 -10.36
C GLY A 317 1.38 -14.60 -11.23
N GLU A 318 0.84 -15.36 -12.19
CA GLU A 318 -0.25 -14.91 -13.05
C GLU A 318 -1.52 -14.67 -12.26
N LYS A 319 -1.92 -15.65 -11.46
CA LYS A 319 -3.13 -15.57 -10.64
C LYS A 319 -3.03 -14.49 -9.57
N CYS A 320 -1.84 -14.31 -8.96
CA CYS A 320 -1.58 -13.19 -8.05
C CYS A 320 -1.76 -11.84 -8.75
N MET A 321 -1.21 -11.67 -9.95
CA MET A 321 -1.33 -10.44 -10.75
C MET A 321 -2.78 -10.13 -11.13
N GLN A 322 -3.51 -11.14 -11.63
CA GLN A 322 -4.89 -11.00 -12.06
C GLN A 322 -5.81 -10.60 -10.90
N PHE A 323 -5.62 -11.23 -9.74
CA PHE A 323 -6.37 -10.89 -8.53
C PHE A 323 -6.02 -9.49 -8.02
N GLY A 324 -4.73 -9.13 -8.00
CA GLY A 324 -4.27 -7.78 -7.68
C GLY A 324 -4.85 -6.73 -8.63
N TRP A 325 -4.85 -7.00 -9.95
CA TRP A 325 -5.47 -6.11 -10.93
C TRP A 325 -6.96 -5.87 -10.59
N ALA A 326 -7.71 -6.92 -10.26
CA ALA A 326 -9.13 -6.82 -9.98
C ALA A 326 -9.43 -6.10 -8.65
N THR A 327 -8.63 -6.30 -7.61
CA THR A 327 -8.78 -5.59 -6.33
C THR A 327 -8.40 -4.12 -6.45
N GLY A 328 -7.40 -3.78 -7.29
CA GLY A 328 -7.08 -2.40 -7.64
C GLY A 328 -8.22 -1.71 -8.42
N ALA A 329 -8.84 -2.42 -9.37
CA ALA A 329 -10.01 -1.95 -10.08
C ALA A 329 -11.22 -1.80 -9.16
N LEU A 330 -11.43 -2.72 -8.22
CA LEU A 330 -12.48 -2.63 -7.19
C LEU A 330 -12.29 -1.36 -6.34
N ALA A 331 -11.07 -1.07 -5.90
CA ALA A 331 -10.79 0.13 -5.10
C ALA A 331 -11.18 1.42 -5.85
N ALA A 332 -11.02 1.45 -7.17
CA ALA A 332 -11.43 2.59 -7.98
C ALA A 332 -12.95 2.80 -8.06
N THR A 333 -13.77 1.85 -7.61
CA THR A 333 -15.25 1.92 -7.68
C THR A 333 -15.92 2.46 -6.42
N VAL A 334 -15.16 2.85 -5.40
CA VAL A 334 -15.67 3.38 -4.13
C VAL A 334 -15.11 4.78 -3.85
N LEU A 335 -15.85 5.61 -3.10
CA LEU A 335 -15.36 6.90 -2.59
C LEU A 335 -14.61 6.68 -1.27
N ASN A 336 -13.57 5.85 -1.32
CA ASN A 336 -12.81 5.44 -0.15
C ASN A 336 -11.36 5.15 -0.58
N ASP A 337 -10.41 5.19 0.35
CA ASP A 337 -9.02 4.81 0.07
C ASP A 337 -8.84 3.28 -0.04
N TYR A 338 -9.80 2.52 0.41
CA TYR A 338 -9.79 1.06 0.34
C TYR A 338 -11.14 0.52 -0.06
N ALA A 339 -11.15 -0.64 -0.69
CA ALA A 339 -12.34 -1.44 -0.91
C ALA A 339 -12.21 -2.76 -0.16
N SER A 340 -13.33 -3.22 0.41
CA SER A 340 -13.42 -4.53 1.05
C SER A 340 -14.19 -5.47 0.14
N PRO A 341 -13.53 -6.41 -0.55
CA PRO A 341 -14.24 -7.41 -1.34
C PRO A 341 -15.12 -8.28 -0.43
N ALA A 342 -16.31 -8.62 -0.91
CA ALA A 342 -17.24 -9.49 -0.17
C ALA A 342 -16.72 -10.93 -0.08
N ASP A 343 -16.10 -11.41 -1.17
CA ASP A 343 -15.52 -12.75 -1.32
C ASP A 343 -14.56 -12.80 -2.53
N GLU A 344 -13.85 -13.92 -2.70
CA GLU A 344 -12.99 -14.15 -3.87
C GLU A 344 -13.77 -14.11 -5.20
N ASP A 345 -15.00 -14.59 -5.20
CA ASP A 345 -15.83 -14.65 -6.40
C ASP A 345 -16.20 -13.27 -6.93
N GLN A 346 -16.41 -12.29 -6.04
CA GLN A 346 -16.61 -10.90 -6.45
C GLN A 346 -15.37 -10.38 -7.18
N VAL A 347 -14.20 -10.64 -6.67
CA VAL A 347 -12.93 -10.19 -7.27
C VAL A 347 -12.73 -10.82 -8.64
N TRP A 348 -12.95 -12.15 -8.77
CA TRP A 348 -12.85 -12.83 -10.05
C TRP A 348 -13.91 -12.37 -11.06
N SER A 349 -15.12 -12.00 -10.59
CA SER A 349 -16.15 -11.41 -11.46
C SER A 349 -15.71 -10.06 -12.03
N ILE A 350 -15.02 -9.23 -11.23
CA ILE A 350 -14.45 -7.96 -11.70
C ILE A 350 -13.36 -8.21 -12.73
N TYR A 351 -12.47 -9.15 -12.48
CA TYR A 351 -11.43 -9.53 -13.45
C TYR A 351 -12.03 -9.97 -14.80
N ALA A 352 -13.08 -10.76 -14.75
CA ALA A 352 -13.81 -11.25 -15.92
C ALA A 352 -14.69 -10.16 -16.60
N GLY A 353 -14.79 -8.96 -16.04
CA GLY A 353 -15.68 -7.91 -16.56
C GLY A 353 -17.17 -8.23 -16.40
N ASN A 354 -17.54 -9.09 -15.45
CA ASN A 354 -18.92 -9.53 -15.25
C ASN A 354 -19.61 -8.72 -14.15
N ALA A 355 -20.39 -7.73 -14.55
CA ALA A 355 -21.17 -6.86 -13.65
C ALA A 355 -22.61 -7.35 -13.41
N ARG A 356 -22.95 -8.60 -13.75
CA ARG A 356 -24.32 -9.12 -13.57
C ARG A 356 -24.61 -9.35 -12.08
N VAL A 357 -25.87 -9.12 -11.70
CA VAL A 357 -26.35 -9.40 -10.34
C VAL A 357 -26.21 -10.91 -10.06
N LYS A 358 -25.47 -11.23 -9.00
CA LYS A 358 -25.46 -12.56 -8.38
C LYS A 358 -26.67 -12.68 -7.43
N ARG A 359 -27.47 -13.74 -7.56
CA ARG A 359 -28.60 -14.07 -6.68
C ARG A 359 -28.31 -15.35 -5.94
#